data_ab1fe2d4f0d1256593cb1dac787ce271
#
_entry.id   ab1fe2d4f0d1256593cb1dac787ce271
#
_cell.length_a   1.000
_cell.length_b   1.000
_cell.length_c   1.000
_cell.angle_alpha   90.00
_cell.angle_beta   90.00
_cell.angle_gamma   90.00
#
_symmetry.space_group_name_H-M   'P 1'
#
loop_
_entity.id
_entity.type
_entity.pdbx_description
1 polymer ?
#
loop_
_entity_poly.entity_id
_entity_poly.type
_entity_poly.pdbx_seq_one_letter_code
_entity_poly.pdbx_strand_id
1 'polypeptide(L)'
;ERSRGLGDVYKRQLQWGGMEMKDMLAPKPIELPADPGAESTSDLAAGIVAHPDSPLLWALLAEQELNQQEGSEPSAFITAYAYARTGYHRSLDRLRGNGWKGWGPVPFSHEPNQGVLRAIAALGHAAKAIGEDDEYDRIRQMLSDADPESVATLLD
;
A
#
# COMPACT_ATOMS: atom_id res chain seq x y z
N GLU A 1 -11.15 43.86 20.02
CA GLU A 1 -10.96 42.99 21.20
C GLU A 1 -11.85 41.75 21.20
N ARG A 2 -13.13 41.87 20.90
CA ARG A 2 -14.04 40.73 20.81
C ARG A 2 -13.63 39.74 19.72
N SER A 3 -13.13 40.22 18.58
CA SER A 3 -12.65 39.39 17.48
C SER A 3 -11.34 38.68 17.83
N ARG A 4 -10.49 39.29 18.69
CA ARG A 4 -9.28 38.65 19.20
C ARG A 4 -9.61 37.49 20.13
N GLY A 5 -10.57 37.69 21.05
CA GLY A 5 -10.99 36.63 21.96
C GLY A 5 -11.56 35.42 21.26
N LEU A 6 -12.37 35.64 20.22
CA LEU A 6 -12.96 34.57 19.40
C LEU A 6 -11.89 33.82 18.60
N GLY A 7 -10.92 34.51 18.03
CA GLY A 7 -9.82 33.91 17.33
C GLY A 7 -8.95 33.03 18.22
N ASP A 8 -8.67 33.49 19.43
CA ASP A 8 -7.87 32.76 20.42
C ASP A 8 -8.61 31.52 20.94
N VAL A 9 -9.91 31.63 21.20
CA VAL A 9 -10.74 30.50 21.61
C VAL A 9 -10.80 29.44 20.47
N TYR A 10 -10.96 29.90 19.25
CA TYR A 10 -11.00 29.01 18.10
C TYR A 10 -9.67 28.28 17.87
N LYS A 11 -8.56 29.02 17.98
CA LYS A 11 -7.22 28.44 17.90
C LYS A 11 -6.95 27.42 19.01
N ARG A 12 -7.39 27.73 20.23
CA ARG A 12 -7.28 26.82 21.35
C ARG A 12 -8.10 25.55 21.17
N GLN A 13 -9.30 25.65 20.63
CA GLN A 13 -10.12 24.50 20.33
C GLN A 13 -9.46 23.60 19.28
N LEU A 14 -8.82 24.15 18.26
CA LEU A 14 -8.09 23.38 17.25
C LEU A 14 -6.84 22.71 17.82
N GLN A 15 -6.22 23.29 18.85
CA GLN A 15 -5.04 22.72 19.50
C GLN A 15 -5.38 21.75 20.63
N TRP A 16 -6.56 21.90 21.22
CA TRP A 16 -6.92 21.26 22.49
C TRP A 16 -7.23 19.80 22.42
N GLY A 17 -7.62 19.30 21.31
CA GLY A 17 -7.82 17.88 21.14
C GLY A 17 -6.52 17.11 20.86
N GLY A 18 -5.35 17.78 20.86
CA GLY A 18 -4.14 17.18 20.33
C GLY A 18 -4.34 16.79 18.89
N MET A 19 -5.50 17.14 18.35
CA MET A 19 -5.93 16.81 17.01
C MET A 19 -6.29 18.06 16.27
N GLU A 20 -5.53 18.33 15.24
CA GLU A 20 -5.96 19.26 14.23
C GLU A 20 -7.26 18.76 13.61
N MET A 21 -8.05 19.67 13.04
CA MET A 21 -9.31 19.32 12.41
C MET A 21 -9.16 18.26 11.32
N LYS A 22 -8.02 18.25 10.65
CA LYS A 22 -7.68 17.23 9.65
C LYS A 22 -7.53 15.82 10.27
N ASP A 23 -7.00 15.73 11.50
CA ASP A 23 -6.86 14.45 12.20
C ASP A 23 -8.21 13.91 12.68
N MET A 24 -9.12 14.82 13.04
CA MET A 24 -10.50 14.45 13.40
C MET A 24 -11.30 13.93 12.21
N LEU A 25 -10.96 14.39 11.00
CA LEU A 25 -11.62 13.98 9.76
C LEU A 25 -10.92 12.79 9.10
N ALA A 26 -9.73 12.42 9.57
CA ALA A 26 -9.01 11.29 9.05
C ALA A 26 -9.81 9.99 9.24
N PRO A 27 -9.84 9.12 8.25
CA PRO A 27 -10.48 7.81 8.40
C PRO A 27 -9.77 7.00 9.48
N LYS A 28 -10.50 6.08 10.10
CA LYS A 28 -9.90 5.11 11.00
C LYS A 28 -8.88 4.26 10.22
N PRO A 29 -7.78 3.83 10.88
CA PRO A 29 -6.84 2.91 10.25
C PRO A 29 -7.54 1.66 9.74
N ILE A 30 -7.16 1.24 8.53
CA ILE A 30 -7.67 0.00 7.96
C ILE A 30 -6.95 -1.18 8.62
N GLU A 31 -7.71 -2.12 9.14
CA GLU A 31 -7.22 -3.40 9.66
C GLU A 31 -7.89 -4.51 8.87
N LEU A 32 -7.20 -5.00 7.84
CA LEU A 32 -7.73 -6.05 6.97
C LEU A 32 -7.85 -7.37 7.72
N PRO A 33 -8.84 -8.21 7.37
CA PRO A 33 -8.82 -9.62 7.76
C PRO A 33 -7.66 -10.35 7.09
N ALA A 34 -7.39 -11.59 7.51
CA ALA A 34 -6.32 -12.39 6.93
C ALA A 34 -6.45 -12.48 5.41
N ASP A 35 -5.30 -12.38 4.71
CA ASP A 35 -5.26 -12.49 3.26
C ASP A 35 -5.80 -13.87 2.85
N PRO A 36 -6.66 -13.94 1.81
CA PRO A 36 -7.25 -15.22 1.39
C PRO A 36 -6.22 -16.25 0.92
N GLY A 37 -5.02 -15.82 0.52
CA GLY A 37 -3.93 -16.70 0.09
C GLY A 37 -2.86 -16.95 1.14
N ALA A 38 -3.05 -16.50 2.39
CA ALA A 38 -2.01 -16.58 3.43
C ALA A 38 -1.50 -18.00 3.67
N GLU A 39 -2.34 -19.01 3.52
CA GLU A 39 -2.00 -20.43 3.73
C GLU A 39 -1.53 -21.14 2.45
N SER A 40 -1.41 -20.42 1.34
CA SER A 40 -1.14 -20.99 0.00
C SER A 40 0.17 -20.48 -0.60
N THR A 41 1.12 -20.07 0.23
CA THR A 41 2.37 -19.45 -0.23
C THR A 41 3.44 -20.43 -0.70
N SER A 42 3.27 -21.73 -0.45
CA SER A 42 4.24 -22.75 -0.84
C SER A 42 4.23 -23.06 -2.35
N ASP A 43 3.08 -22.88 -3.00
CA ASP A 43 2.93 -23.01 -4.46
C ASP A 43 2.12 -21.81 -4.95
N LEU A 44 2.81 -20.79 -5.44
CA LEU A 44 2.17 -19.52 -5.80
C LEU A 44 1.19 -19.67 -6.97
N ALA A 45 1.53 -20.46 -7.97
CA ALA A 45 0.65 -20.65 -9.12
C ALA A 45 -0.67 -21.31 -8.71
N ALA A 46 -0.58 -22.40 -7.96
CA ALA A 46 -1.76 -23.10 -7.44
C ALA A 46 -2.55 -22.22 -6.47
N GLY A 47 -1.82 -21.48 -5.63
CA GLY A 47 -2.43 -20.53 -4.67
C GLY A 47 -3.23 -19.44 -5.38
N ILE A 48 -2.70 -18.85 -6.44
CA ILE A 48 -3.38 -17.82 -7.24
C ILE A 48 -4.61 -18.38 -7.93
N VAL A 49 -4.54 -19.59 -8.47
CA VAL A 49 -5.71 -20.23 -9.09
C VAL A 49 -6.83 -20.41 -8.06
N ALA A 50 -6.47 -20.82 -6.84
CA ALA A 50 -7.43 -20.99 -5.75
C ALA A 50 -7.90 -19.63 -5.17
N HIS A 51 -7.04 -18.64 -5.11
CA HIS A 51 -7.28 -17.34 -4.48
C HIS A 51 -6.78 -16.19 -5.35
N PRO A 52 -7.43 -15.94 -6.53
CA PRO A 52 -6.97 -14.88 -7.44
C PRO A 52 -7.15 -13.47 -6.87
N ASP A 53 -7.91 -13.34 -5.80
CA ASP A 53 -8.15 -12.10 -5.09
C ASP A 53 -7.11 -11.79 -4.01
N SER A 54 -6.07 -12.63 -3.85
CA SER A 54 -5.03 -12.47 -2.84
C SER A 54 -3.95 -11.47 -3.28
N PRO A 55 -3.90 -10.25 -2.72
CA PRO A 55 -2.78 -9.33 -2.99
C PRO A 55 -1.43 -9.94 -2.63
N LEU A 56 -1.37 -10.68 -1.52
CA LEU A 56 -0.13 -11.31 -1.05
C LEU A 56 0.48 -12.24 -2.10
N LEU A 57 -0.32 -13.12 -2.69
CA LEU A 57 0.19 -14.09 -3.67
C LEU A 57 0.69 -13.41 -4.94
N TRP A 58 0.00 -12.39 -5.43
CA TRP A 58 0.46 -11.61 -6.58
C TRP A 58 1.75 -10.84 -6.25
N ALA A 59 1.85 -10.30 -5.02
CA ALA A 59 3.07 -9.63 -4.58
C ALA A 59 4.26 -10.58 -4.56
N LEU A 60 4.09 -11.76 -3.99
CA LEU A 60 5.14 -12.78 -3.93
C LEU A 60 5.60 -13.22 -5.31
N LEU A 61 4.66 -13.39 -6.23
CA LEU A 61 4.98 -13.77 -7.61
C LEU A 61 5.77 -12.66 -8.31
N ALA A 62 5.37 -11.40 -8.15
CA ALA A 62 6.09 -10.25 -8.69
C ALA A 62 7.51 -10.16 -8.10
N GLU A 63 7.64 -10.34 -6.79
CA GLU A 63 8.94 -10.32 -6.10
C GLU A 63 9.89 -11.39 -6.60
N GLN A 64 9.39 -12.59 -6.91
CA GLN A 64 10.22 -13.64 -7.49
C GLN A 64 10.82 -13.20 -8.83
N GLU A 65 10.02 -12.59 -9.70
CA GLU A 65 10.51 -12.09 -10.98
C GLU A 65 11.51 -10.95 -10.81
N LEU A 66 11.27 -10.05 -9.86
CA LEU A 66 12.18 -8.94 -9.57
C LEU A 66 13.51 -9.43 -9.01
N ASN A 67 13.52 -10.52 -8.27
CA ASN A 67 14.72 -11.06 -7.64
C ASN A 67 15.60 -11.89 -8.58
N GLN A 68 15.13 -12.21 -9.77
CA GLN A 68 15.91 -12.88 -10.81
C GLN A 68 16.82 -11.89 -11.54
N GLN A 69 17.72 -11.23 -10.79
CA GLN A 69 18.42 -10.05 -11.28
C GLN A 69 19.65 -10.31 -12.15
N GLU A 70 20.31 -11.43 -12.01
CA GLU A 70 21.52 -11.70 -12.77
C GLU A 70 21.17 -12.20 -14.18
N GLY A 71 21.41 -11.34 -15.16
CA GLY A 71 21.14 -11.63 -16.56
C GLY A 71 19.68 -11.55 -16.95
N SER A 72 18.86 -10.89 -16.13
CA SER A 72 17.44 -10.79 -16.45
C SER A 72 17.21 -9.89 -17.65
N GLU A 73 16.63 -10.47 -18.65
CA GLU A 73 16.11 -9.78 -19.82
C GLU A 73 15.04 -8.77 -19.38
N PRO A 74 14.85 -7.67 -20.12
CA PRO A 74 13.73 -6.74 -19.84
C PRO A 74 12.37 -7.44 -19.70
N SER A 75 12.19 -8.59 -20.33
CA SER A 75 10.97 -9.39 -20.22
C SER A 75 10.62 -9.80 -18.79
N ALA A 76 11.63 -10.08 -17.95
CA ALA A 76 11.38 -10.42 -16.54
C ALA A 76 10.77 -9.25 -15.77
N PHE A 77 11.26 -8.03 -16.00
CA PHE A 77 10.72 -6.83 -15.36
C PHE A 77 9.31 -6.50 -15.87
N ILE A 78 9.04 -6.73 -17.14
CA ILE A 78 7.70 -6.58 -17.72
C ILE A 78 6.74 -7.60 -17.10
N THR A 79 7.17 -8.84 -16.96
CA THR A 79 6.38 -9.90 -16.29
C THR A 79 6.10 -9.50 -14.83
N ALA A 80 7.12 -9.05 -14.11
CA ALA A 80 6.97 -8.57 -12.73
C ALA A 80 5.97 -7.41 -12.66
N TYR A 81 6.05 -6.48 -13.60
CA TYR A 81 5.11 -5.36 -13.68
C TYR A 81 3.67 -5.83 -13.85
N ALA A 82 3.44 -6.80 -14.73
CA ALA A 82 2.10 -7.36 -14.95
C ALA A 82 1.54 -8.02 -13.68
N TYR A 83 2.35 -8.82 -13.00
CA TYR A 83 1.96 -9.45 -11.73
C TYR A 83 1.69 -8.41 -10.65
N ALA A 84 2.59 -7.45 -10.50
CA ALA A 84 2.46 -6.39 -9.51
C ALA A 84 1.23 -5.51 -9.77
N ARG A 85 0.96 -5.19 -11.03
CA ARG A 85 -0.22 -4.42 -11.42
C ARG A 85 -1.50 -5.14 -11.05
N THR A 86 -1.56 -6.46 -11.28
CA THR A 86 -2.70 -7.27 -10.86
C THR A 86 -2.83 -7.26 -9.34
N GLY A 87 -1.74 -7.48 -8.61
CA GLY A 87 -1.73 -7.40 -7.14
C GLY A 87 -2.17 -6.04 -6.61
N TYR A 88 -1.73 -4.97 -7.26
CA TYR A 88 -2.14 -3.61 -6.93
C TYR A 88 -3.65 -3.42 -7.08
N HIS A 89 -4.24 -3.87 -8.19
CA HIS A 89 -5.69 -3.77 -8.38
C HIS A 89 -6.46 -4.60 -7.35
N ARG A 90 -6.00 -5.80 -7.05
CA ARG A 90 -6.60 -6.63 -6.00
C ARG A 90 -6.47 -5.97 -4.63
N SER A 91 -5.35 -5.26 -4.39
CA SER A 91 -5.16 -4.48 -3.17
C SER A 91 -6.18 -3.37 -3.04
N LEU A 92 -6.42 -2.60 -4.10
CA LEU A 92 -7.43 -1.54 -4.09
C LEU A 92 -8.82 -2.10 -3.84
N ASP A 93 -9.18 -3.20 -4.50
CA ASP A 93 -10.47 -3.87 -4.30
C ASP A 93 -10.66 -4.27 -2.84
N ARG A 94 -9.62 -4.87 -2.25
CA ARG A 94 -9.66 -5.34 -0.87
C ARG A 94 -9.74 -4.19 0.13
N LEU A 95 -8.96 -3.15 -0.08
CA LEU A 95 -9.01 -1.95 0.76
C LEU A 95 -10.40 -1.30 0.69
N ARG A 96 -10.93 -1.12 -0.51
CA ARG A 96 -12.26 -0.54 -0.70
C ARG A 96 -13.35 -1.39 -0.09
N GLY A 97 -13.24 -2.72 -0.22
CA GLY A 97 -14.16 -3.66 0.39
C GLY A 97 -14.16 -3.62 1.92
N ASN A 98 -13.12 -3.05 2.53
CA ASN A 98 -12.97 -2.92 3.98
C ASN A 98 -13.05 -1.46 4.45
N GLY A 99 -13.64 -0.59 3.66
CA GLY A 99 -13.98 0.77 4.08
C GLY A 99 -12.97 1.86 3.69
N TRP A 100 -11.88 1.52 3.00
CA TRP A 100 -10.92 2.52 2.53
C TRP A 100 -11.56 3.37 1.43
N LYS A 101 -11.40 4.69 1.54
CA LYS A 101 -12.04 5.66 0.63
C LYS A 101 -11.01 6.39 -0.24
N GLY A 102 -9.89 5.77 -0.49
CA GLY A 102 -8.83 6.34 -1.33
C GLY A 102 -7.76 7.09 -0.56
N TRP A 103 -7.88 7.21 0.75
CA TRP A 103 -6.91 7.86 1.62
C TRP A 103 -7.03 7.36 3.05
N GLY A 104 -6.05 7.67 3.87
CA GLY A 104 -6.03 7.29 5.27
C GLY A 104 -5.08 6.14 5.57
N PRO A 105 -4.82 5.89 6.87
CA PRO A 105 -3.76 4.97 7.27
C PRO A 105 -4.10 3.50 7.00
N VAL A 106 -3.08 2.80 6.53
CA VAL A 106 -3.07 1.33 6.37
C VAL A 106 -1.80 0.84 7.07
N PRO A 107 -1.86 0.59 8.39
CA PRO A 107 -0.67 0.31 9.18
C PRO A 107 0.06 -0.96 8.76
N PHE A 108 1.37 -0.86 8.55
CA PHE A 108 2.24 -1.99 8.26
C PHE A 108 2.32 -2.96 9.44
N SER A 109 2.20 -2.45 10.66
CA SER A 109 2.27 -3.26 11.87
C SER A 109 1.13 -4.26 12.03
N HIS A 110 0.00 -4.02 11.36
CA HIS A 110 -1.09 -5.00 11.29
C HIS A 110 -0.76 -6.01 10.20
N GLU A 111 -0.35 -7.20 10.57
CA GLU A 111 0.17 -8.22 9.64
C GLU A 111 -0.71 -8.45 8.40
N PRO A 112 -2.04 -8.60 8.51
CA PRO A 112 -2.88 -8.79 7.34
C PRO A 112 -2.85 -7.66 6.31
N ASN A 113 -2.36 -6.46 6.67
CA ASN A 113 -2.18 -5.35 5.74
C ASN A 113 -0.92 -5.50 4.87
N GLN A 114 0.02 -6.34 5.30
CA GLN A 114 1.34 -6.41 4.64
C GLN A 114 1.26 -6.91 3.20
N GLY A 115 0.36 -7.84 2.91
CA GLY A 115 0.17 -8.32 1.54
C GLY A 115 -0.23 -7.22 0.57
N VAL A 116 -1.16 -6.36 0.97
CA VAL A 116 -1.57 -5.19 0.20
C VAL A 116 -0.41 -4.22 0.00
N LEU A 117 0.30 -3.88 1.07
CA LEU A 117 1.41 -2.92 1.00
C LEU A 117 2.57 -3.47 0.15
N ARG A 118 2.86 -4.77 0.25
CA ARG A 118 3.86 -5.44 -0.58
C ARG A 118 3.48 -5.43 -2.07
N ALA A 119 2.21 -5.67 -2.39
CA ALA A 119 1.76 -5.62 -3.78
C ALA A 119 1.91 -4.21 -4.37
N ILE A 120 1.57 -3.19 -3.59
CA ILE A 120 1.77 -1.79 -4.00
C ILE A 120 3.26 -1.50 -4.19
N ALA A 121 4.12 -1.90 -3.25
CA ALA A 121 5.56 -1.72 -3.35
C ALA A 121 6.17 -2.46 -4.54
N ALA A 122 5.71 -3.68 -4.82
CA ALA A 122 6.17 -4.46 -5.97
C ALA A 122 5.90 -3.72 -7.30
N LEU A 123 4.76 -3.07 -7.42
CA LEU A 123 4.47 -2.22 -8.58
C LEU A 123 5.48 -1.07 -8.67
N GLY A 124 5.82 -0.44 -7.56
CA GLY A 124 6.84 0.60 -7.52
C GLY A 124 8.19 0.10 -8.01
N HIS A 125 8.65 -1.04 -7.51
CA HIS A 125 9.91 -1.65 -7.93
C HIS A 125 9.91 -2.02 -9.41
N ALA A 126 8.83 -2.62 -9.90
CA ALA A 126 8.71 -3.00 -11.31
C ALA A 126 8.67 -1.77 -12.22
N ALA A 127 7.95 -0.74 -11.83
CA ALA A 127 7.90 0.53 -12.55
C ALA A 127 9.31 1.15 -12.65
N LYS A 128 10.03 1.19 -11.53
CA LYS A 128 11.41 1.68 -11.51
C LYS A 128 12.31 0.89 -12.45
N ALA A 129 12.18 -0.44 -12.45
CA ALA A 129 13.00 -1.32 -13.26
C ALA A 129 12.81 -1.11 -14.77
N ILE A 130 11.62 -0.70 -15.21
CA ILE A 130 11.35 -0.42 -16.63
C ILE A 130 11.48 1.06 -16.97
N GLY A 131 11.92 1.90 -16.04
CA GLY A 131 12.11 3.33 -16.27
C GLY A 131 10.85 4.19 -16.18
N GLU A 132 9.77 3.67 -15.64
CA GLU A 132 8.53 4.41 -15.41
C GLU A 132 8.61 5.16 -14.08
N ASP A 133 9.45 6.20 -14.04
CA ASP A 133 9.80 6.89 -12.80
C ASP A 133 8.62 7.64 -12.18
N ASP A 134 7.73 8.21 -12.98
CA ASP A 134 6.53 8.89 -12.47
C ASP A 134 5.61 7.94 -11.72
N GLU A 135 5.47 6.71 -12.21
CA GLU A 135 4.69 5.67 -11.52
C GLU A 135 5.37 5.25 -10.21
N TYR A 136 6.69 5.12 -10.20
CA TYR A 136 7.42 4.84 -8.97
C TYR A 136 7.18 5.94 -7.93
N ASP A 137 7.26 7.21 -8.34
CA ASP A 137 7.04 8.34 -7.42
C ASP A 137 5.62 8.36 -6.89
N ARG A 138 4.63 8.04 -7.73
CA ARG A 138 3.23 7.94 -7.33
C ARG A 138 3.02 6.84 -6.29
N ILE A 139 3.62 5.67 -6.52
CA ILE A 139 3.53 4.53 -5.58
C ILE A 139 4.22 4.87 -4.27
N ARG A 140 5.40 5.49 -4.32
CA ARG A 140 6.12 5.90 -3.12
C ARG A 140 5.28 6.85 -2.27
N GLN A 141 4.62 7.81 -2.91
CA GLN A 141 3.74 8.74 -2.21
C GLN A 141 2.53 8.02 -1.60
N MET A 142 1.94 7.10 -2.35
CA MET A 142 0.81 6.31 -1.87
C MET A 142 1.16 5.49 -0.61
N LEU A 143 2.32 4.84 -0.62
CA LEU A 143 2.81 4.10 0.55
C LEU A 143 3.12 5.02 1.72
N SER A 144 3.72 6.17 1.45
CA SER A 144 4.01 7.17 2.49
C SER A 144 2.72 7.67 3.16
N ASP A 145 1.68 7.92 2.36
CA ASP A 145 0.38 8.34 2.87
C ASP A 145 -0.31 7.24 3.68
N ALA A 146 -0.14 5.99 3.26
CA ALA A 146 -0.71 4.84 3.98
C ALA A 146 0.02 4.58 5.30
N ASP A 147 1.35 4.51 5.25
CA ASP A 147 2.22 4.31 6.41
C ASP A 147 3.68 4.58 6.01
N PRO A 148 4.33 5.61 6.55
CA PRO A 148 5.76 5.87 6.26
C PRO A 148 6.67 4.68 6.55
N GLU A 149 6.35 3.83 7.54
CA GLU A 149 7.11 2.61 7.84
C GLU A 149 7.15 1.66 6.64
N SER A 150 6.08 1.59 5.86
CA SER A 150 6.04 0.74 4.67
C SER A 150 7.03 1.20 3.59
N VAL A 151 7.27 2.50 3.47
CA VAL A 151 8.29 3.04 2.56
C VAL A 151 9.69 2.58 3.01
N ALA A 152 10.01 2.78 4.28
CA ALA A 152 11.31 2.42 4.83
C ALA A 152 11.58 0.91 4.72
N THR A 153 10.56 0.10 4.93
CA THR A 153 10.68 -1.37 4.95
C THR A 153 10.66 -1.97 3.55
N LEU A 154 9.83 -1.45 2.65
CA LEU A 154 9.52 -2.10 1.37
C LEU A 154 10.22 -1.46 0.17
N LEU A 155 10.50 -0.15 0.20
CA LEU A 155 11.11 0.56 -0.92
C LEU A 155 12.57 0.95 -0.69
N ASP A 156 12.92 1.28 0.54
CA ASP A 156 14.31 1.68 0.92
C ASP A 156 15.13 0.45 1.39
#